data_b4536838b9aefa93def24db1366d7fd6
#
_entry.id   b4536838b9aefa93def24db1366d7fd6
#
_cell.length_a   1.000
_cell.length_b   1.000
_cell.length_c   1.000
_cell.angle_alpha   90.00
_cell.angle_beta   90.00
_cell.angle_gamma   90.00
#
_symmetry.space_group_name_H-M   'P 1'
#
loop_
_entity.id
_entity.type
_entity.pdbx_description
1 polymer ?
#
loop_
_entity_poly.entity_id
_entity_poly.type
_entity_poly.pdbx_seq_one_letter_code
_entity_poly.pdbx_strand_id
1 'polypeptide(L)'
;MIRHSTDRQFSLGAGCVRLDGPADSKIRLVCEGTLKRIDMRALADYFRNTADQFATGEFWGKLMRAACMLCAYTGDADLRRIVDDSAADMMGIQRPDGCLSTVPDALQPQGTHGSDLWERKYALMGLLSYYELSGSAAALDACVRLVRYTNTQVGDPPRTPITETGWAFCGIESSSILELSLIHI
;
A
#
# COMPACT_ATOMS: atom_id res chain seq x y z
N MET A 1 -3.82 15.40 -3.82
CA MET A 1 -4.62 14.99 -5.02
C MET A 1 -4.19 15.85 -6.20
N ILE A 2 -3.66 15.22 -7.24
CA ILE A 2 -3.28 15.90 -8.48
C ILE A 2 -4.53 16.04 -9.33
N ARG A 3 -4.82 17.25 -9.77
CA ARG A 3 -5.96 17.56 -10.64
C ARG A 3 -5.45 17.78 -12.04
N HIS A 4 -5.89 16.98 -13.00
CA HIS A 4 -5.70 17.29 -14.40
C HIS A 4 -6.66 18.41 -14.81
N SER A 5 -6.20 19.34 -15.63
CA SER A 5 -7.02 20.49 -16.09
C SER A 5 -8.28 20.07 -16.85
N THR A 6 -8.31 18.83 -17.34
CA THR A 6 -9.43 18.24 -18.10
C THR A 6 -10.41 17.49 -17.20
N ASP A 7 -10.08 17.24 -15.92
CA ASP A 7 -10.95 16.50 -15.02
C ASP A 7 -12.19 17.33 -14.69
N ARG A 8 -13.36 16.72 -14.84
CA ARG A 8 -14.66 17.32 -14.50
C ARG A 8 -15.15 16.89 -13.12
N GLN A 9 -14.58 15.82 -12.57
CA GLN A 9 -14.94 15.28 -11.27
C GLN A 9 -13.68 14.98 -10.48
N PHE A 10 -13.70 15.30 -9.20
CA PHE A 10 -12.58 15.08 -8.29
C PHE A 10 -13.11 14.34 -7.05
N SER A 11 -12.33 13.39 -6.55
CA SER A 11 -12.64 12.78 -5.27
C SER A 11 -12.46 13.79 -4.15
N LEU A 12 -13.40 13.82 -3.22
CA LEU A 12 -13.24 14.54 -1.96
C LEU A 12 -12.32 13.76 -1.05
N GLY A 13 -11.43 14.45 -0.35
CA GLY A 13 -10.65 13.84 0.72
C GLY A 13 -11.56 13.32 1.84
N ALA A 14 -11.20 12.22 2.49
CA ALA A 14 -11.99 11.62 3.56
C ALA A 14 -12.34 12.60 4.70
N GLY A 15 -11.46 13.57 4.98
CA GLY A 15 -11.71 14.63 5.96
C GLY A 15 -12.72 15.69 5.55
N CYS A 16 -13.13 15.73 4.26
CA CYS A 16 -14.11 16.72 3.75
C CYS A 16 -15.57 16.27 3.94
N VAL A 17 -15.80 15.03 4.34
CA VAL A 17 -17.13 14.44 4.51
C VAL A 17 -17.38 14.16 5.99
N ARG A 18 -18.55 14.51 6.48
CA ARG A 18 -19.05 14.15 7.81
C ARG A 18 -20.30 13.32 7.64
N LEU A 19 -20.37 12.23 8.37
CA LEU A 19 -21.53 11.34 8.42
C LEU A 19 -22.10 11.38 9.83
N ASP A 20 -23.40 11.19 9.93
CA ASP A 20 -24.12 11.11 11.20
C ASP A 20 -24.79 9.75 11.37
N GLY A 21 -25.19 9.45 12.62
CA GLY A 21 -25.99 8.29 12.95
C GLY A 21 -25.28 6.95 12.77
N PRO A 22 -25.96 5.92 12.26
CA PRO A 22 -25.40 4.56 12.21
C PRO A 22 -24.12 4.42 11.40
N ALA A 23 -23.94 5.22 10.34
CA ALA A 23 -22.74 5.17 9.49
C ALA A 23 -21.50 5.65 10.26
N ASP A 24 -21.56 6.82 10.91
CA ASP A 24 -20.48 7.32 11.76
C ASP A 24 -20.16 6.35 12.91
N SER A 25 -21.21 5.84 13.56
CA SER A 25 -21.03 4.87 14.66
C SER A 25 -20.28 3.61 14.21
N LYS A 26 -20.55 3.08 13.02
CA LYS A 26 -19.83 1.93 12.45
C LYS A 26 -18.39 2.26 12.13
N ILE A 27 -18.12 3.43 11.57
CA ILE A 27 -16.76 3.89 11.30
C ILE A 27 -15.95 3.94 12.61
N ARG A 28 -16.48 4.56 13.67
CA ARG A 28 -15.81 4.63 14.96
C ARG A 28 -15.61 3.24 15.59
N LEU A 29 -16.60 2.35 15.45
CA LEU A 29 -16.46 0.97 15.92
C LEU A 29 -15.31 0.23 15.21
N VAL A 30 -15.14 0.41 13.90
CA VAL A 30 -14.02 -0.17 13.16
C VAL A 30 -12.69 0.42 13.62
N CYS A 31 -12.61 1.73 13.87
CA CYS A 31 -11.40 2.36 14.42
C CYS A 31 -11.01 1.73 15.75
N GLU A 32 -11.93 1.69 16.71
CA GLU A 32 -11.66 1.23 18.09
C GLU A 32 -11.55 -0.29 18.19
N GLY A 33 -12.41 -1.01 17.49
CA GLY A 33 -12.54 -2.46 17.61
C GLY A 33 -11.56 -3.24 16.72
N THR A 34 -11.06 -2.64 15.65
CA THR A 34 -10.23 -3.31 14.67
C THR A 34 -8.89 -2.60 14.47
N LEU A 35 -8.87 -1.39 13.89
CA LEU A 35 -7.64 -0.77 13.44
C LEU A 35 -6.66 -0.42 14.57
N LYS A 36 -7.17 0.00 15.72
CA LYS A 36 -6.32 0.26 16.91
C LYS A 36 -5.83 -1.00 17.62
N ARG A 37 -6.36 -2.17 17.28
CA ARG A 37 -6.03 -3.45 17.95
C ARG A 37 -5.22 -4.40 17.10
N ILE A 38 -5.13 -4.15 15.79
CA ILE A 38 -4.33 -4.98 14.89
C ILE A 38 -2.85 -4.72 15.14
N ASP A 39 -2.09 -5.79 15.24
CA ASP A 39 -0.65 -5.73 15.26
C ASP A 39 -0.12 -5.52 13.83
N MET A 40 0.03 -4.25 13.44
CA MET A 40 0.56 -3.86 12.13
C MET A 40 2.01 -4.31 11.95
N ARG A 41 2.78 -4.44 13.04
CA ARG A 41 4.15 -4.91 12.99
C ARG A 41 4.21 -6.40 12.62
N ALA A 42 3.35 -7.22 13.20
CA ALA A 42 3.26 -8.64 12.85
C ALA A 42 2.93 -8.83 11.34
N LEU A 43 2.12 -7.94 10.75
CA LEU A 43 1.86 -7.95 9.32
C LEU A 43 3.08 -7.52 8.49
N ALA A 44 3.85 -6.55 8.97
CA ALA A 44 5.10 -6.13 8.33
C ALA A 44 6.19 -7.20 8.41
N ASP A 45 6.15 -8.08 9.41
CA ASP A 45 7.12 -9.18 9.58
C ASP A 45 7.10 -10.18 8.42
N TYR A 46 6.01 -10.32 7.68
CA TYR A 46 6.00 -11.12 6.45
C TYR A 46 6.98 -10.59 5.39
N PHE A 47 7.12 -9.27 5.28
CA PHE A 47 8.10 -8.63 4.40
C PHE A 47 9.52 -8.74 4.97
N ARG A 48 9.68 -8.57 6.27
CA ARG A 48 11.00 -8.63 6.96
C ARG A 48 11.61 -10.02 6.87
N ASN A 49 10.80 -11.06 6.97
CA ASN A 49 11.23 -12.46 7.01
C ASN A 49 11.15 -13.16 5.65
N THR A 50 10.69 -12.48 4.60
CA THR A 50 10.43 -13.06 3.28
C THR A 50 9.71 -14.41 3.38
N ALA A 51 8.56 -14.41 4.05
CA ALA A 51 7.87 -15.62 4.49
C ALA A 51 7.29 -16.48 3.34
N ASP A 52 7.14 -15.90 2.13
CA ASP A 52 6.59 -16.53 0.93
C ASP A 52 5.32 -17.36 1.21
N GLN A 53 4.43 -16.79 2.01
CA GLN A 53 3.12 -17.34 2.32
C GLN A 53 2.05 -16.69 1.45
N PHE A 54 1.06 -17.46 1.06
CA PHE A 54 0.01 -17.00 0.17
C PHE A 54 -0.72 -15.74 0.68
N ALA A 55 -0.64 -14.66 -0.07
CA ALA A 55 -1.40 -13.42 0.09
C ALA A 55 -1.28 -12.75 1.48
N THR A 56 -0.25 -13.05 2.28
CA THR A 56 -0.11 -12.49 3.63
C THR A 56 0.28 -11.01 3.62
N GLY A 57 1.12 -10.59 2.68
CA GLY A 57 1.57 -9.19 2.54
C GLY A 57 0.45 -8.23 2.16
N GLU A 58 -0.63 -8.71 1.54
CA GLU A 58 -1.74 -7.85 1.14
C GLU A 58 -2.45 -7.18 2.32
N PHE A 59 -2.51 -7.87 3.48
CA PHE A 59 -3.25 -7.37 4.63
C PHE A 59 -2.65 -6.09 5.20
N TRP A 60 -1.33 -5.98 5.23
CA TRP A 60 -0.70 -4.74 5.67
C TRP A 60 -1.18 -3.55 4.85
N GLY A 61 -1.13 -3.64 3.53
CA GLY A 61 -1.51 -2.53 2.66
C GLY A 61 -3.00 -2.19 2.70
N LYS A 62 -3.87 -3.21 2.75
CA LYS A 62 -5.32 -3.02 2.87
C LYS A 62 -5.68 -2.29 4.17
N LEU A 63 -5.11 -2.73 5.28
CA LEU A 63 -5.38 -2.14 6.60
C LEU A 63 -4.76 -0.75 6.72
N MET A 64 -3.56 -0.55 6.18
CA MET A 64 -2.91 0.76 6.14
C MET A 64 -3.76 1.78 5.38
N ARG A 65 -4.26 1.41 4.19
CA ARG A 65 -5.17 2.27 3.42
C ARG A 65 -6.44 2.62 4.21
N ALA A 66 -7.09 1.62 4.80
CA ALA A 66 -8.27 1.84 5.62
C ALA A 66 -7.97 2.74 6.83
N ALA A 67 -6.85 2.51 7.51
CA ALA A 67 -6.44 3.32 8.66
C ALA A 67 -6.15 4.77 8.27
N CYS A 68 -5.48 5.02 7.14
CA CYS A 68 -5.24 6.37 6.62
C CYS A 68 -6.56 7.11 6.32
N MET A 69 -7.51 6.45 5.65
CA MET A 69 -8.81 7.04 5.34
C MET A 69 -9.61 7.37 6.61
N LEU A 70 -9.62 6.46 7.58
CA LEU A 70 -10.35 6.66 8.82
C LEU A 70 -9.64 7.66 9.76
N CYS A 71 -8.32 7.73 9.71
CA CYS A 71 -7.56 8.77 10.38
C CYS A 71 -7.92 10.17 9.83
N ALA A 72 -7.98 10.33 8.51
CA ALA A 72 -8.40 11.58 7.86
C ALA A 72 -9.85 11.95 8.20
N TYR A 73 -10.74 10.96 8.30
CA TYR A 73 -12.15 11.16 8.64
C TYR A 73 -12.35 11.53 10.11
N THR A 74 -11.71 10.78 11.03
CA THR A 74 -11.98 10.91 12.47
C THR A 74 -11.13 11.98 13.15
N GLY A 75 -9.93 12.26 12.62
CA GLY A 75 -8.93 13.07 13.28
C GLY A 75 -8.33 12.42 14.55
N ASP A 76 -8.45 11.09 14.69
CA ASP A 76 -8.03 10.34 15.87
C ASP A 76 -6.50 10.30 16.00
N ALA A 77 -5.96 10.86 17.07
CA ALA A 77 -4.53 10.99 17.30
C ALA A 77 -3.85 9.64 17.60
N ASP A 78 -4.53 8.70 18.24
CA ASP A 78 -3.97 7.39 18.54
C ASP A 78 -3.88 6.54 17.27
N LEU A 79 -4.93 6.57 16.43
CA LEU A 79 -4.90 5.93 15.11
C LEU A 79 -3.81 6.56 14.24
N ARG A 80 -3.65 7.89 14.31
CA ARG A 80 -2.60 8.60 13.57
C ARG A 80 -1.20 8.11 13.96
N ARG A 81 -0.93 7.94 15.25
CA ARG A 81 0.36 7.40 15.71
C ARG A 81 0.60 5.98 15.20
N ILE A 82 -0.42 5.10 15.25
CA ILE A 82 -0.32 3.73 14.71
C ILE A 82 0.03 3.75 13.22
N VAL A 83 -0.60 4.64 12.46
CA VAL A 83 -0.35 4.80 11.02
C VAL A 83 1.07 5.30 10.76
N ASP A 84 1.53 6.32 11.50
CA ASP A 84 2.88 6.88 11.38
C ASP A 84 3.95 5.83 11.71
N ASP A 85 3.80 5.10 12.82
CA ASP A 85 4.72 4.06 13.26
C ASP A 85 4.76 2.90 12.26
N SER A 86 3.60 2.48 11.74
CA SER A 86 3.51 1.39 10.77
C SER A 86 4.14 1.75 9.41
N ALA A 87 3.96 2.98 8.95
CA ALA A 87 4.58 3.45 7.73
C ALA A 87 6.12 3.54 7.87
N ALA A 88 6.58 4.05 9.01
CA ALA A 88 8.02 4.13 9.31
C ALA A 88 8.66 2.73 9.36
N ASP A 89 7.98 1.77 9.99
CA ASP A 89 8.44 0.38 10.06
C ASP A 89 8.54 -0.25 8.65
N MET A 90 7.52 -0.11 7.82
CA MET A 90 7.53 -0.64 6.45
C MET A 90 8.61 0.01 5.58
N MET A 91 8.79 1.32 5.66
CA MET A 91 9.87 2.01 4.95
C MET A 91 11.26 1.55 5.44
N GLY A 92 11.39 1.21 6.73
CA GLY A 92 12.61 0.68 7.32
C GLY A 92 12.95 -0.75 6.87
N ILE A 93 11.94 -1.53 6.46
CA ILE A 93 12.12 -2.88 5.88
C ILE A 93 12.61 -2.80 4.44
N GLN A 94 12.25 -1.76 3.70
CA GLN A 94 12.59 -1.64 2.29
C GLN A 94 14.11 -1.66 2.07
N ARG A 95 14.56 -2.55 1.21
CA ARG A 95 15.96 -2.71 0.87
C ARG A 95 16.52 -1.49 0.12
N PRO A 96 17.88 -1.31 0.12
CA PRO A 96 18.52 -0.21 -0.61
C PRO A 96 18.24 -0.20 -2.12
N ASP A 97 18.04 -1.39 -2.73
CA ASP A 97 17.69 -1.53 -4.15
C ASP A 97 16.23 -1.21 -4.44
N GLY A 98 15.43 -0.95 -3.41
CA GLY A 98 14.00 -0.64 -3.51
C GLY A 98 13.08 -1.85 -3.33
N CYS A 99 13.62 -3.04 -3.18
CA CYS A 99 12.81 -4.24 -2.95
C CYS A 99 11.99 -4.11 -1.67
N LEU A 100 10.72 -4.46 -1.78
CA LEU A 100 9.78 -4.63 -0.68
C LEU A 100 8.85 -5.77 -1.08
N SER A 101 9.21 -6.98 -0.67
CA SER A 101 8.55 -8.22 -1.07
C SER A 101 8.53 -9.19 0.09
N THR A 102 7.49 -10.02 0.16
CA THR A 102 7.39 -11.14 1.09
C THR A 102 8.10 -12.40 0.55
N VAL A 103 8.60 -12.34 -0.69
CA VAL A 103 9.13 -13.49 -1.43
C VAL A 103 10.66 -13.42 -1.52
N PRO A 104 11.40 -14.53 -1.27
CA PRO A 104 12.83 -14.60 -1.48
C PRO A 104 13.26 -14.27 -2.92
N ASP A 105 14.42 -13.65 -3.09
CA ASP A 105 14.92 -13.18 -4.39
C ASP A 105 14.91 -14.26 -5.50
N ALA A 106 15.23 -15.49 -5.15
CA ALA A 106 15.28 -16.60 -6.11
C ALA A 106 13.93 -16.98 -6.73
N LEU A 107 12.84 -16.55 -6.11
CA LEU A 107 11.47 -16.85 -6.54
C LEU A 107 10.74 -15.63 -7.11
N GLN A 108 11.36 -14.44 -7.05
CA GLN A 108 10.76 -13.21 -7.57
C GLN A 108 10.82 -13.20 -9.11
N PRO A 109 9.85 -12.58 -9.79
CA PRO A 109 8.70 -11.82 -9.29
C PRO A 109 7.41 -12.64 -9.08
N GLN A 110 7.49 -13.95 -8.94
CA GLN A 110 6.30 -14.82 -8.83
C GLN A 110 5.98 -15.22 -7.38
N GLY A 111 6.99 -15.77 -6.66
CA GLY A 111 6.78 -16.51 -5.43
C GLY A 111 6.23 -17.92 -5.65
N THR A 112 6.25 -18.75 -4.61
CA THR A 112 5.73 -20.14 -4.68
C THR A 112 4.23 -20.18 -5.05
N HIS A 113 3.49 -19.16 -4.67
CA HIS A 113 2.04 -19.08 -4.84
C HIS A 113 1.59 -18.11 -5.96
N GLY A 114 2.53 -17.50 -6.69
CA GLY A 114 2.22 -16.50 -7.71
C GLY A 114 1.71 -15.17 -7.14
N SER A 115 1.98 -14.84 -5.87
CA SER A 115 1.40 -13.69 -5.18
C SER A 115 2.35 -12.50 -4.97
N ASP A 116 3.61 -12.59 -5.39
CA ASP A 116 4.61 -11.56 -5.11
C ASP A 116 4.19 -10.16 -5.59
N LEU A 117 3.86 -10.00 -6.86
CA LEU A 117 3.42 -8.70 -7.38
C LEU A 117 2.10 -8.24 -6.77
N TRP A 118 1.21 -9.17 -6.47
CA TRP A 118 -0.04 -8.89 -5.76
C TRP A 118 0.24 -8.23 -4.40
N GLU A 119 1.18 -8.76 -3.64
CA GLU A 119 1.52 -8.26 -2.31
C GLU A 119 2.28 -6.95 -2.37
N ARG A 120 3.23 -6.80 -3.32
CA ARG A 120 3.92 -5.53 -3.60
C ARG A 120 2.94 -4.40 -3.95
N LYS A 121 1.90 -4.70 -4.74
CA LYS A 121 0.84 -3.73 -5.05
C LYS A 121 0.17 -3.20 -3.79
N TYR A 122 -0.16 -4.08 -2.85
CA TYR A 122 -0.79 -3.64 -1.61
C TYR A 122 0.16 -2.86 -0.71
N ALA A 123 1.44 -3.25 -0.64
CA ALA A 123 2.45 -2.46 0.05
C ALA A 123 2.55 -1.04 -0.56
N LEU A 124 2.59 -0.94 -1.89
CA LEU A 124 2.57 0.33 -2.61
C LEU A 124 1.33 1.15 -2.29
N MET A 125 0.14 0.54 -2.34
CA MET A 125 -1.14 1.20 -2.03
C MET A 125 -1.17 1.73 -0.59
N GLY A 126 -0.66 0.97 0.37
CA GLY A 126 -0.59 1.40 1.78
C GLY A 126 0.33 2.61 1.96
N LEU A 127 1.52 2.60 1.34
CA LEU A 127 2.47 3.72 1.40
C LEU A 127 1.96 4.96 0.66
N LEU A 128 1.27 4.81 -0.49
CA LEU A 128 0.63 5.92 -1.20
C LEU A 128 -0.47 6.56 -0.37
N SER A 129 -1.32 5.75 0.28
CA SER A 129 -2.36 6.27 1.17
C SER A 129 -1.77 7.03 2.36
N TYR A 130 -0.63 6.57 2.87
CA TYR A 130 0.10 7.30 3.90
C TYR A 130 0.70 8.62 3.37
N TYR A 131 1.25 8.63 2.16
CA TYR A 131 1.70 9.87 1.52
C TYR A 131 0.55 10.86 1.35
N GLU A 132 -0.61 10.43 0.89
CA GLU A 132 -1.80 11.29 0.74
C GLU A 132 -2.27 11.89 2.08
N LEU A 133 -2.17 11.11 3.16
CA LEU A 133 -2.54 11.57 4.51
C LEU A 133 -1.52 12.53 5.12
N SER A 134 -0.22 12.27 4.91
CA SER A 134 0.87 12.91 5.66
C SER A 134 1.67 13.93 4.88
N GLY A 135 1.69 13.85 3.54
CA GLY A 135 2.62 14.57 2.68
C GLY A 135 4.07 14.08 2.78
N SER A 136 4.33 12.90 3.35
CA SER A 136 5.68 12.38 3.60
C SER A 136 6.45 12.12 2.30
N ALA A 137 7.45 12.94 2.01
CA ALA A 137 8.35 12.74 0.86
C ALA A 137 9.10 11.39 0.93
N ALA A 138 9.39 10.89 2.14
CA ALA A 138 10.03 9.59 2.33
C ALA A 138 9.11 8.44 1.89
N ALA A 139 7.80 8.52 2.17
CA ALA A 139 6.84 7.52 1.73
C ALA A 139 6.71 7.52 0.19
N LEU A 140 6.67 8.69 -0.42
CA LEU A 140 6.64 8.81 -1.87
C LEU A 140 7.91 8.23 -2.51
N ASP A 141 9.09 8.54 -1.96
CA ASP A 141 10.36 7.97 -2.42
C ASP A 141 10.36 6.44 -2.31
N ALA A 142 9.85 5.89 -1.21
CA ALA A 142 9.73 4.44 -1.03
C ALA A 142 8.83 3.81 -2.11
N CYS A 143 7.71 4.45 -2.45
CA CYS A 143 6.84 4.03 -3.54
C CYS A 143 7.57 4.01 -4.89
N VAL A 144 8.29 5.09 -5.21
CA VAL A 144 9.06 5.20 -6.45
C VAL A 144 10.14 4.13 -6.54
N ARG A 145 10.87 3.89 -5.46
CA ARG A 145 11.91 2.85 -5.41
C ARG A 145 11.32 1.46 -5.61
N LEU A 146 10.15 1.16 -5.01
CA LEU A 146 9.48 -0.13 -5.20
C LEU A 146 9.06 -0.34 -6.65
N VAL A 147 8.47 0.67 -7.30
CA VAL A 147 8.10 0.58 -8.73
C VAL A 147 9.33 0.41 -9.61
N ARG A 148 10.39 1.16 -9.37
CA ARG A 148 11.65 1.02 -10.11
C ARG A 148 12.23 -0.39 -9.96
N TYR A 149 12.27 -0.92 -8.75
CA TYR A 149 12.70 -2.30 -8.50
C TYR A 149 11.84 -3.31 -9.28
N THR A 150 10.52 -3.19 -9.20
CA THR A 150 9.60 -4.08 -9.93
C THR A 150 9.85 -4.01 -11.44
N ASN A 151 10.08 -2.83 -11.98
CA ASN A 151 10.39 -2.64 -13.41
C ASN A 151 11.73 -3.25 -13.84
N THR A 152 12.63 -3.59 -12.93
CA THR A 152 13.84 -4.35 -13.29
C THR A 152 13.55 -5.81 -13.56
N GLN A 153 12.45 -6.35 -13.04
CA GLN A 153 12.09 -7.75 -13.10
C GLN A 153 10.97 -8.06 -14.09
N VAL A 154 10.04 -7.12 -14.26
CA VAL A 154 8.81 -7.31 -15.05
C VAL A 154 8.81 -6.40 -16.27
N GLY A 155 8.43 -6.92 -17.41
CA GLY A 155 8.34 -6.18 -18.67
C GLY A 155 8.65 -7.06 -19.88
N ASP A 156 9.08 -6.43 -20.98
CA ASP A 156 9.50 -7.14 -22.17
C ASP A 156 10.76 -7.98 -21.94
N PRO A 157 10.95 -9.11 -22.64
CA PRO A 157 12.14 -9.92 -22.52
C PRO A 157 13.45 -9.10 -22.61
N PRO A 158 14.47 -9.40 -21.81
CA PRO A 158 14.65 -10.61 -21.00
C PRO A 158 13.96 -10.60 -19.62
N ARG A 159 13.17 -9.57 -19.28
CA ARG A 159 12.39 -9.52 -18.04
C ARG A 159 11.19 -10.50 -18.15
N THR A 160 10.60 -10.84 -17.01
CA THR A 160 9.42 -11.68 -16.97
C THR A 160 8.20 -10.91 -17.51
N PRO A 161 7.50 -11.40 -18.54
CA PRO A 161 6.24 -10.80 -18.97
C PRO A 161 5.22 -10.78 -17.84
N ILE A 162 4.44 -9.71 -17.72
CA ILE A 162 3.46 -9.58 -16.64
C ILE A 162 2.43 -10.73 -16.64
N THR A 163 2.12 -11.28 -17.79
CA THR A 163 1.22 -12.44 -17.95
C THR A 163 1.77 -13.73 -17.34
N GLU A 164 3.07 -13.76 -17.01
CA GLU A 164 3.76 -14.93 -16.44
C GLU A 164 4.07 -14.73 -14.95
N THR A 165 3.59 -13.68 -14.34
CA THR A 165 3.88 -13.32 -12.95
C THR A 165 2.76 -13.71 -11.98
N GLY A 166 2.12 -14.84 -12.21
CA GLY A 166 1.08 -15.36 -11.32
C GLY A 166 -0.17 -14.48 -11.30
N TRP A 167 -0.61 -14.05 -10.13
CA TRP A 167 -1.85 -13.28 -9.98
C TRP A 167 -1.78 -11.85 -10.53
N ALA A 168 -0.61 -11.38 -10.91
CA ALA A 168 -0.44 -10.08 -11.56
C ALA A 168 -1.27 -9.93 -12.85
N PHE A 169 -1.52 -11.03 -13.57
CA PHE A 169 -2.33 -11.00 -14.79
C PHE A 169 -3.77 -10.51 -14.59
N CYS A 170 -4.26 -10.44 -13.36
CA CYS A 170 -5.55 -9.86 -13.04
C CYS A 170 -5.61 -8.33 -13.22
N GLY A 171 -4.49 -7.69 -13.63
CA GLY A 171 -4.44 -6.24 -13.90
C GLY A 171 -4.55 -5.35 -12.66
N ILE A 172 -4.46 -5.94 -11.48
CA ILE A 172 -4.71 -5.24 -10.21
C ILE A 172 -3.48 -4.41 -9.81
N GLU A 173 -2.28 -4.79 -10.22
CA GLU A 173 -1.03 -4.05 -9.97
C GLU A 173 -1.02 -2.68 -10.65
N SER A 174 -1.61 -2.60 -11.83
CA SER A 174 -1.63 -1.35 -12.60
C SER A 174 -2.32 -0.21 -11.88
N SER A 175 -3.29 -0.50 -11.01
CA SER A 175 -4.03 0.54 -10.28
C SER A 175 -3.14 1.35 -9.33
N SER A 176 -2.28 0.69 -8.53
CA SER A 176 -1.38 1.41 -7.62
C SER A 176 -0.23 2.09 -8.33
N ILE A 177 0.26 1.52 -9.43
CA ILE A 177 1.28 2.14 -10.29
C ILE A 177 0.68 3.36 -10.98
N LEU A 178 -0.57 3.28 -11.43
CA LEU A 178 -1.28 4.41 -12.02
C LEU A 178 -1.52 5.52 -10.98
N GLU A 179 -1.95 5.19 -9.77
CA GLU A 179 -2.07 6.17 -8.68
C GLU A 179 -0.74 6.90 -8.44
N LEU A 180 0.38 6.17 -8.39
CA LEU A 180 1.71 6.77 -8.28
C LEU A 180 2.05 7.68 -9.46
N SER A 181 1.74 7.27 -10.69
CA SER A 181 1.94 8.06 -11.90
C SER A 181 1.18 9.38 -11.84
N LEU A 182 -0.07 9.36 -11.36
CA LEU A 182 -0.91 10.55 -11.21
C LEU A 182 -0.42 11.51 -10.11
N ILE A 183 0.35 11.02 -9.14
CA ILE A 183 0.95 11.86 -8.09
C ILE A 183 2.20 12.57 -8.60
N HIS A 184 2.88 12.00 -9.61
CA HIS A 184 4.13 12.53 -10.16
C HIS A 184 3.98 13.44 -11.37
N ILE A 185 2.81 13.55 -11.95
CA ILE A 185 2.49 14.45 -13.05
C ILE A 185 1.88 15.73 -12.49
#